data_ee78cae880243a0ba562cf9ed0a3a816
#
_entry.id   ee78cae880243a0ba562cf9ed0a3a816
#
_cell.length_a   1.000
_cell.length_b   1.000
_cell.length_c   1.000
_cell.angle_alpha   90.00
_cell.angle_beta   90.00
_cell.angle_gamma   90.00
#
_symmetry.space_group_name_H-M   'P 1'
#
loop_
_entity.id
_entity.type
_entity.pdbx_description
1 polymer ?
#
loop_
_entity_poly.entity_id
_entity_poly.type
_entity_poly.pdbx_seq_one_letter_code
_entity_poly.pdbx_strand_id
1 'polypeptide(L)'
;MVIRFLVLLVAMGLSAVPVEAADPVFPLGSRIGLVPPPGLVQSRTFEGFEDADKKVAIVVIELAPTAYGDIEKQFDPEILKTQGTEVDLRESITLKEGHGFIVSARQVMAGTKLRKWILIAVTGQLTALISAQVPEAAAATYPDDAIRAALTTVAIRTTVPDAEQLSVLPFKIKDLAGFRLVRASPSGVALLTDGPKNGIELNEQPLLLISLGPGAPDQPEERHSFARRAISTTPGVKDMQITRAEPLRIGGQPGEEMIVEAKDTKSGAALTLVQWLRFGSGGFVRLLCMTRSDTWDQMFPRFRAVRDGIDPK
;
A
#
# COMPACT_ATOMS: atom_id res chain seq x y z
N MET A 1 -48.25 35.33 62.80
CA MET A 1 -48.52 34.90 61.42
C MET A 1 -47.16 34.97 60.67
N VAL A 2 -46.44 33.87 60.63
CA VAL A 2 -45.02 33.77 60.11
C VAL A 2 -45.08 33.02 58.85
N ILE A 3 -44.81 33.66 57.71
CA ILE A 3 -44.73 33.06 56.36
C ILE A 3 -43.35 32.52 56.20
N ARG A 4 -43.23 31.20 56.09
CA ARG A 4 -41.98 30.48 55.72
C ARG A 4 -41.86 30.45 54.19
N PHE A 5 -40.84 31.14 53.63
CA PHE A 5 -40.41 31.00 52.26
C PHE A 5 -39.57 29.71 52.11
N LEU A 6 -40.07 28.78 51.32
CA LEU A 6 -39.36 27.54 50.93
C LEU A 6 -38.59 27.82 49.62
N VAL A 7 -37.28 27.96 49.69
CA VAL A 7 -36.42 28.10 48.51
C VAL A 7 -36.13 26.71 47.98
N LEU A 8 -36.73 26.38 46.82
CA LEU A 8 -36.48 25.13 46.11
C LEU A 8 -35.21 25.29 45.25
N LEU A 9 -34.10 24.69 45.66
CA LEU A 9 -32.83 24.66 44.91
C LEU A 9 -32.92 23.54 43.86
N VAL A 10 -33.18 23.90 42.61
CA VAL A 10 -33.11 22.97 41.47
C VAL A 10 -31.64 22.76 41.11
N ALA A 11 -31.08 21.64 41.55
CA ALA A 11 -29.76 21.17 41.10
C ALA A 11 -29.88 20.66 39.68
N MET A 12 -29.45 21.47 38.69
CA MET A 12 -29.31 21.07 37.31
C MET A 12 -28.06 20.17 37.19
N GLY A 13 -28.26 18.85 37.25
CA GLY A 13 -27.20 17.87 36.98
C GLY A 13 -26.77 17.96 35.54
N LEU A 14 -25.59 18.53 35.25
CA LEU A 14 -24.90 18.37 33.96
C LEU A 14 -24.53 16.89 33.84
N SER A 15 -25.36 16.13 33.15
CA SER A 15 -24.96 14.79 32.68
C SER A 15 -23.88 14.99 31.59
N ALA A 16 -22.62 14.81 31.94
CA ALA A 16 -21.56 14.66 30.95
C ALA A 16 -21.84 13.37 30.15
N VAL A 17 -22.35 13.53 28.94
CA VAL A 17 -22.45 12.44 27.99
C VAL A 17 -21.00 12.03 27.64
N PRO A 18 -20.58 10.77 27.87
CA PRO A 18 -19.27 10.35 27.44
C PRO A 18 -19.19 10.54 25.91
N VAL A 19 -18.29 11.37 25.45
CA VAL A 19 -17.92 11.43 24.04
C VAL A 19 -17.21 10.12 23.75
N GLU A 20 -17.91 9.19 23.16
CA GLU A 20 -17.33 7.94 22.67
C GLU A 20 -16.27 8.32 21.63
N ALA A 21 -15.01 7.99 21.90
CA ALA A 21 -13.93 8.23 20.95
C ALA A 21 -14.23 7.42 19.69
N ALA A 22 -14.28 8.08 18.53
CA ALA A 22 -14.55 7.40 17.28
C ALA A 22 -13.50 6.32 17.03
N ASP A 23 -13.93 5.15 16.55
CA ASP A 23 -13.04 4.04 16.25
C ASP A 23 -12.17 4.33 15.01
N PRO A 24 -10.89 3.92 15.02
CA PRO A 24 -10.03 4.04 13.86
C PRO A 24 -10.59 3.29 12.64
N VAL A 25 -10.63 3.97 11.51
CA VAL A 25 -11.01 3.41 10.22
C VAL A 25 -9.75 2.94 9.51
N PHE A 26 -9.73 1.69 9.07
CA PHE A 26 -8.62 1.12 8.32
C PHE A 26 -8.93 1.23 6.81
N PRO A 27 -8.08 1.90 6.01
CA PRO A 27 -8.19 1.82 4.56
C PRO A 27 -8.18 0.37 4.10
N LEU A 28 -8.94 0.07 3.04
CA LEU A 28 -9.04 -1.30 2.53
C LEU A 28 -7.65 -1.86 2.23
N GLY A 29 -7.34 -3.03 2.75
CA GLY A 29 -6.05 -3.68 2.58
C GLY A 29 -4.93 -3.18 3.50
N SER A 30 -5.14 -2.15 4.32
CA SER A 30 -4.12 -1.58 5.19
C SER A 30 -4.15 -2.16 6.60
N ARG A 31 -2.98 -2.38 7.20
CA ARG A 31 -2.86 -2.66 8.64
C ARG A 31 -2.85 -1.40 9.51
N ILE A 32 -2.76 -0.23 8.88
CA ILE A 32 -2.69 1.06 9.55
C ILE A 32 -4.02 1.78 9.37
N GLY A 33 -4.65 2.19 10.47
CA GLY A 33 -5.89 2.94 10.49
C GLY A 33 -5.76 4.20 11.33
N LEU A 34 -6.71 5.13 11.15
CA LEU A 34 -6.84 6.33 11.95
C LEU A 34 -8.31 6.81 11.94
N VAL A 35 -8.65 7.74 12.81
CA VAL A 35 -9.93 8.45 12.73
C VAL A 35 -9.78 9.63 11.76
N PRO A 36 -10.32 9.52 10.53
CA PRO A 36 -10.16 10.60 9.54
C PRO A 36 -10.93 11.85 9.97
N PRO A 37 -10.44 13.06 9.67
CA PRO A 37 -11.22 14.27 9.84
C PRO A 37 -12.55 14.20 9.08
N PRO A 38 -13.61 14.84 9.60
CA PRO A 38 -14.91 14.89 8.92
C PRO A 38 -14.77 15.42 7.49
N GLY A 39 -15.41 14.71 6.53
CA GLY A 39 -15.36 15.06 5.11
C GLY A 39 -14.33 14.26 4.30
N LEU A 40 -13.35 13.63 4.94
CA LEU A 40 -12.47 12.68 4.28
C LEU A 40 -13.13 11.30 4.21
N VAL A 41 -13.10 10.68 3.05
CA VAL A 41 -13.58 9.31 2.80
C VAL A 41 -12.44 8.40 2.40
N GLN A 42 -12.60 7.08 2.54
CA GLN A 42 -11.59 6.14 2.05
C GLN A 42 -11.37 6.32 0.56
N SER A 43 -10.11 6.44 0.15
CA SER A 43 -9.74 6.49 -1.27
C SER A 43 -9.95 5.13 -1.93
N ARG A 44 -10.29 5.18 -3.23
CA ARG A 44 -10.38 4.00 -4.10
C ARG A 44 -9.13 3.80 -4.96
N THR A 45 -8.20 4.74 -4.91
CA THR A 45 -7.02 4.76 -5.78
C THR A 45 -5.71 4.54 -5.04
N PHE A 46 -5.69 4.78 -3.73
CA PHE A 46 -4.54 4.59 -2.86
C PHE A 46 -4.97 4.14 -1.46
N GLU A 47 -4.05 3.61 -0.69
CA GLU A 47 -4.28 3.30 0.72
C GLU A 47 -4.32 4.61 1.51
N GLY A 48 -5.51 5.02 1.99
CA GLY A 48 -5.69 6.27 2.70
C GLY A 48 -7.08 6.87 2.58
N PHE A 49 -7.15 8.18 2.78
CA PHE A 49 -8.40 8.96 2.80
C PHE A 49 -8.25 10.20 1.93
N GLU A 50 -9.33 10.64 1.32
CA GLU A 50 -9.33 11.81 0.46
C GLU A 50 -10.61 12.64 0.52
N ASP A 51 -10.48 13.94 0.24
CA ASP A 51 -11.53 14.82 -0.24
C ASP A 51 -11.10 15.27 -1.64
N ALA A 52 -11.64 14.61 -2.67
CA ALA A 52 -11.24 14.83 -4.05
C ALA A 52 -11.56 16.25 -4.52
N ASP A 53 -12.67 16.85 -4.06
CA ASP A 53 -13.10 18.19 -4.45
C ASP A 53 -12.13 19.25 -3.92
N LYS A 54 -11.64 19.07 -2.70
CA LYS A 54 -10.69 19.98 -2.06
C LYS A 54 -9.22 19.57 -2.26
N LYS A 55 -8.97 18.44 -2.95
CA LYS A 55 -7.64 17.88 -3.19
C LYS A 55 -6.85 17.63 -1.90
N VAL A 56 -7.54 17.25 -0.83
CA VAL A 56 -6.93 16.85 0.44
C VAL A 56 -6.76 15.35 0.44
N ALA A 57 -5.60 14.88 0.86
CA ALA A 57 -5.30 13.45 0.93
C ALA A 57 -4.52 13.11 2.20
N ILE A 58 -4.85 11.98 2.81
CA ILE A 58 -4.05 11.30 3.83
C ILE A 58 -3.64 9.96 3.24
N VAL A 59 -2.37 9.84 2.87
CA VAL A 59 -1.79 8.62 2.31
C VAL A 59 -1.18 7.80 3.42
N VAL A 60 -1.44 6.51 3.43
CA VAL A 60 -0.93 5.56 4.41
C VAL A 60 0.03 4.60 3.71
N ILE A 61 1.23 4.43 4.25
CA ILE A 61 2.27 3.56 3.69
C ILE A 61 2.78 2.66 4.80
N GLU A 62 2.80 1.36 4.52
CA GLU A 62 3.38 0.35 5.39
C GLU A 62 4.76 -0.04 4.90
N LEU A 63 5.74 -0.02 5.80
CA LEU A 63 7.13 -0.36 5.53
C LEU A 63 7.63 -1.40 6.54
N ALA A 64 8.75 -2.05 6.22
CA ALA A 64 9.41 -2.94 7.17
C ALA A 64 9.84 -2.19 8.45
N PRO A 65 9.85 -2.83 9.62
CA PRO A 65 10.29 -2.18 10.88
C PRO A 65 11.69 -1.58 10.78
N THR A 66 12.58 -2.22 10.02
CA THR A 66 13.96 -1.78 9.80
C THR A 66 14.08 -0.48 9.02
N ALA A 67 13.04 -0.04 8.32
CA ALA A 67 13.06 1.21 7.56
C ALA A 67 13.03 2.47 8.43
N TYR A 68 12.57 2.35 9.69
CA TYR A 68 12.35 3.50 10.56
C TYR A 68 13.62 4.39 10.71
N GLY A 69 14.75 3.81 11.04
CA GLY A 69 15.98 4.57 11.30
C GLY A 69 16.51 5.34 10.07
N ASP A 70 16.32 4.80 8.86
CA ASP A 70 16.73 5.49 7.64
C ASP A 70 15.76 6.61 7.26
N ILE A 71 14.47 6.38 7.48
CA ILE A 71 13.44 7.39 7.27
C ILE A 71 13.60 8.53 8.29
N GLU A 72 13.81 8.22 9.57
CA GLU A 72 13.99 9.22 10.62
C GLU A 72 15.10 10.21 10.28
N LYS A 73 16.23 9.73 9.73
CA LYS A 73 17.34 10.57 9.26
C LYS A 73 16.93 11.49 8.11
N GLN A 74 16.12 10.99 7.17
CA GLN A 74 15.65 11.80 6.03
C GLN A 74 14.70 12.93 6.44
N PHE A 75 14.04 12.79 7.59
CA PHE A 75 13.15 13.80 8.17
C PHE A 75 13.86 14.69 9.22
N ASP A 76 15.17 14.74 9.20
CA ASP A 76 15.92 15.74 9.94
C ASP A 76 15.59 17.14 9.38
N PRO A 77 15.26 18.15 10.24
CA PRO A 77 14.90 19.50 9.79
C PRO A 77 15.95 20.16 8.90
N GLU A 78 17.22 19.95 9.16
CA GLU A 78 18.32 20.52 8.33
C GLU A 78 18.36 19.87 6.94
N ILE A 79 18.12 18.57 6.84
CA ILE A 79 18.04 17.87 5.56
C ILE A 79 16.82 18.37 4.77
N LEU A 80 15.64 18.46 5.39
CA LEU A 80 14.41 18.93 4.75
C LEU A 80 14.55 20.35 4.24
N LYS A 81 15.24 21.21 4.97
CA LYS A 81 15.53 22.60 4.56
C LYS A 81 16.37 22.65 3.27
N THR A 82 17.35 21.78 3.11
CA THR A 82 18.15 21.70 1.87
C THR A 82 17.31 21.29 0.66
N GLN A 83 16.17 20.62 0.90
CA GLN A 83 15.20 20.18 -0.12
C GLN A 83 14.08 21.21 -0.38
N GLY A 84 14.19 22.41 0.19
CA GLY A 84 13.19 23.46 0.04
C GLY A 84 11.90 23.23 0.82
N THR A 85 11.95 22.42 1.88
CA THR A 85 10.83 22.15 2.77
C THR A 85 11.04 22.90 4.09
N GLU A 86 10.12 23.80 4.41
CA GLU A 86 10.14 24.55 5.67
C GLU A 86 9.38 23.76 6.74
N VAL A 87 10.12 23.31 7.77
CA VAL A 87 9.56 22.55 8.90
C VAL A 87 9.03 23.51 9.95
N ASP A 88 7.75 23.42 10.27
CA ASP A 88 7.10 24.23 11.30
C ASP A 88 7.14 23.55 12.67
N LEU A 89 7.02 22.23 12.70
CA LEU A 89 6.97 21.42 13.93
C LEU A 89 7.61 20.06 13.70
N ARG A 90 8.36 19.58 14.69
CA ARG A 90 8.74 18.16 14.84
C ARG A 90 8.57 17.78 16.31
N GLU A 91 7.68 16.81 16.57
CA GLU A 91 7.38 16.32 17.92
C GLU A 91 7.42 14.80 17.99
N SER A 92 7.92 14.26 19.11
CA SER A 92 7.88 12.81 19.36
C SER A 92 6.50 12.37 19.82
N ILE A 93 6.08 11.17 19.39
CA ILE A 93 4.85 10.55 19.84
C ILE A 93 5.13 9.15 20.41
N THR A 94 4.27 8.73 21.34
CA THR A 94 4.27 7.37 21.89
C THR A 94 2.97 6.70 21.47
N LEU A 95 3.06 5.51 20.87
CA LEU A 95 1.92 4.66 20.56
C LEU A 95 1.77 3.57 21.62
N LYS A 96 0.65 2.86 21.62
CA LYS A 96 0.41 1.74 22.54
C LYS A 96 1.51 0.66 22.46
N GLU A 97 2.03 0.40 21.25
CA GLU A 97 3.02 -0.65 20.98
C GLU A 97 4.22 -0.13 20.17
N GLY A 98 4.57 1.15 20.34
CA GLY A 98 5.66 1.73 19.56
C GLY A 98 5.89 3.19 19.85
N HIS A 99 6.74 3.80 19.02
CA HIS A 99 7.08 5.20 19.10
C HIS A 99 7.28 5.79 17.70
N GLY A 100 7.33 7.11 17.64
CA GLY A 100 7.54 7.81 16.39
C GLY A 100 7.60 9.31 16.56
N PHE A 101 7.38 10.01 15.48
CA PHE A 101 7.33 11.46 15.48
C PHE A 101 6.36 11.99 14.42
N ILE A 102 5.88 13.21 14.64
CA ILE A 102 5.08 13.98 13.69
C ILE A 102 5.92 15.17 13.24
N VAL A 103 5.88 15.44 11.93
CA VAL A 103 6.45 16.64 11.31
C VAL A 103 5.34 17.41 10.61
N SER A 104 5.24 18.72 10.83
CA SER A 104 4.46 19.60 9.98
C SER A 104 5.40 20.51 9.17
N ALA A 105 5.03 20.73 7.92
CA ALA A 105 5.86 21.49 6.98
C ALA A 105 5.02 22.18 5.92
N ARG A 106 5.57 23.23 5.34
CA ARG A 106 5.03 23.93 4.17
C ARG A 106 5.88 23.68 2.95
N GLN A 107 5.24 23.45 1.84
CA GLN A 107 5.91 23.21 0.56
C GLN A 107 5.10 23.84 -0.57
N VAL A 108 5.82 24.34 -1.58
CA VAL A 108 5.20 24.74 -2.85
C VAL A 108 5.46 23.65 -3.87
N MET A 109 4.39 23.04 -4.39
CA MET A 109 4.47 21.99 -5.43
C MET A 109 3.66 22.41 -6.64
N ALA A 110 4.30 22.51 -7.82
CA ALA A 110 3.66 22.95 -9.06
C ALA A 110 2.82 24.23 -8.91
N GLY A 111 3.35 25.23 -8.17
CA GLY A 111 2.68 26.50 -7.91
C GLY A 111 1.57 26.48 -6.83
N THR A 112 1.25 25.31 -6.28
CA THR A 112 0.26 25.19 -5.20
C THR A 112 0.97 25.15 -3.86
N LYS A 113 0.54 26.01 -2.93
CA LYS A 113 0.99 25.97 -1.53
C LYS A 113 0.29 24.84 -0.81
N LEU A 114 1.07 23.93 -0.23
CA LEU A 114 0.60 22.78 0.52
C LEU A 114 1.10 22.85 1.95
N ARG A 115 0.22 22.52 2.89
CA ARG A 115 0.59 22.16 4.25
C ARG A 115 0.68 20.63 4.31
N LYS A 116 1.78 20.14 4.84
CA LYS A 116 2.04 18.70 5.00
C LYS A 116 2.14 18.36 6.48
N TRP A 117 1.51 17.26 6.83
CA TRP A 117 1.66 16.62 8.13
C TRP A 117 2.09 15.18 7.89
N ILE A 118 3.20 14.77 8.49
CA ILE A 118 3.76 13.46 8.28
C ILE A 118 3.96 12.82 9.64
N LEU A 119 3.35 11.64 9.84
CA LEU A 119 3.59 10.79 10.98
C LEU A 119 4.45 9.62 10.53
N ILE A 120 5.54 9.38 11.23
CA ILE A 120 6.36 8.18 11.09
C ILE A 120 6.39 7.48 12.44
N ALA A 121 5.98 6.21 12.47
CA ALA A 121 5.93 5.46 13.71
C ALA A 121 6.35 4.01 13.48
N VAL A 122 7.11 3.45 14.40
CA VAL A 122 7.58 2.06 14.36
C VAL A 122 6.97 1.24 15.47
N THR A 123 6.59 0.02 15.12
CA THR A 123 6.22 -1.05 16.07
C THR A 123 7.11 -2.26 15.84
N GLY A 124 6.95 -3.32 16.64
CA GLY A 124 7.63 -4.59 16.39
C GLY A 124 7.27 -5.26 15.05
N GLN A 125 6.21 -4.81 14.37
CA GLN A 125 5.68 -5.46 13.18
C GLN A 125 5.88 -4.66 11.89
N LEU A 126 5.88 -3.32 11.97
CA LEU A 126 5.97 -2.43 10.80
C LEU A 126 6.43 -1.03 11.18
N THR A 127 6.83 -0.28 10.16
CA THR A 127 6.93 1.18 10.21
C THR A 127 5.76 1.77 9.44
N ALA A 128 4.96 2.61 10.11
CA ALA A 128 3.88 3.38 9.51
C ALA A 128 4.44 4.72 9.05
N LEU A 129 4.19 5.08 7.78
CA LEU A 129 4.39 6.43 7.26
C LEU A 129 3.04 6.93 6.78
N ILE A 130 2.53 7.98 7.43
CA ILE A 130 1.25 8.60 7.09
C ILE A 130 1.51 10.05 6.69
N SER A 131 1.11 10.42 5.47
CA SER A 131 1.31 11.77 4.93
C SER A 131 -0.02 12.43 4.61
N ALA A 132 -0.37 13.46 5.36
CA ALA A 132 -1.51 14.33 5.06
C ALA A 132 -1.04 15.53 4.25
N GLN A 133 -1.75 15.83 3.17
CA GLN A 133 -1.49 16.96 2.28
C GLN A 133 -2.74 17.80 2.16
N VAL A 134 -2.65 19.06 2.57
CA VAL A 134 -3.76 20.01 2.61
C VAL A 134 -3.39 21.25 1.80
N PRO A 135 -4.03 21.51 0.65
CA PRO A 135 -3.88 22.77 -0.06
C PRO A 135 -4.27 23.96 0.82
N GLU A 136 -3.60 25.08 0.67
CA GLU A 136 -3.88 26.31 1.44
C GLU A 136 -5.36 26.72 1.34
N ALA A 137 -5.97 26.54 0.17
CA ALA A 137 -7.40 26.81 -0.06
C ALA A 137 -8.35 25.94 0.79
N ALA A 138 -7.90 24.77 1.24
CA ALA A 138 -8.67 23.85 2.08
C ALA A 138 -8.39 24.00 3.58
N ALA A 139 -7.49 24.92 3.97
CA ALA A 139 -7.02 25.09 5.35
C ALA A 139 -8.15 25.40 6.35
N ALA A 140 -9.16 26.15 5.94
CA ALA A 140 -10.30 26.47 6.80
C ALA A 140 -11.19 25.24 7.09
N THR A 141 -11.30 24.31 6.13
CA THR A 141 -12.07 23.07 6.31
C THR A 141 -11.28 22.01 7.08
N TYR A 142 -9.97 21.96 6.83
CA TYR A 142 -9.05 21.00 7.44
C TYR A 142 -7.93 21.76 8.18
N PRO A 143 -8.24 22.35 9.36
CA PRO A 143 -7.26 23.06 10.15
C PRO A 143 -6.17 22.13 10.69
N ASP A 144 -5.02 22.68 11.03
CA ASP A 144 -3.86 21.93 11.50
C ASP A 144 -4.16 21.05 12.71
N ASP A 145 -4.94 21.56 13.66
CA ASP A 145 -5.34 20.82 14.87
C ASP A 145 -6.18 19.58 14.53
N ALA A 146 -7.06 19.66 13.52
CA ALA A 146 -7.87 18.52 13.10
C ALA A 146 -7.01 17.44 12.42
N ILE A 147 -6.04 17.84 11.59
CA ILE A 147 -5.11 16.89 10.96
C ILE A 147 -4.21 16.25 12.03
N ARG A 148 -3.64 17.05 12.92
CA ARG A 148 -2.80 16.54 14.01
C ARG A 148 -3.58 15.58 14.92
N ALA A 149 -4.79 15.94 15.30
CA ALA A 149 -5.67 15.09 16.11
C ALA A 149 -5.94 13.75 15.41
N ALA A 150 -6.24 13.75 14.10
CA ALA A 150 -6.44 12.52 13.34
C ALA A 150 -5.19 11.64 13.33
N LEU A 151 -4.01 12.20 13.11
CA LEU A 151 -2.75 11.45 13.10
C LEU A 151 -2.43 10.81 14.45
N THR A 152 -2.81 11.45 15.57
CA THR A 152 -2.59 10.89 16.91
C THR A 152 -3.52 9.72 17.24
N THR A 153 -4.57 9.47 16.44
CA THR A 153 -5.47 8.31 16.60
C THR A 153 -4.96 7.06 15.86
N VAL A 154 -3.76 7.11 15.30
CA VAL A 154 -3.21 5.99 14.54
C VAL A 154 -3.28 4.68 15.33
N ALA A 155 -3.81 3.65 14.68
CA ALA A 155 -3.93 2.30 15.21
C ALA A 155 -3.36 1.30 14.20
N ILE A 156 -2.79 0.21 14.72
CA ILE A 156 -2.20 -0.84 13.89
C ILE A 156 -2.89 -2.16 14.23
N ARG A 157 -3.40 -2.84 13.21
CA ARG A 157 -3.93 -4.20 13.33
C ARG A 157 -2.90 -5.23 12.89
N THR A 158 -2.94 -6.40 13.50
CA THR A 158 -1.96 -7.46 13.23
C THR A 158 -2.12 -8.09 11.85
N THR A 159 -3.35 -8.21 11.38
CA THR A 159 -3.69 -8.88 10.12
C THR A 159 -4.79 -8.13 9.38
N VAL A 160 -4.77 -8.27 8.05
CA VAL A 160 -5.87 -7.84 7.17
C VAL A 160 -6.58 -9.10 6.69
N PRO A 161 -7.91 -9.20 6.78
CA PRO A 161 -8.64 -10.34 6.23
C PRO A 161 -8.41 -10.50 4.72
N ASP A 162 -8.16 -11.74 4.25
CA ASP A 162 -7.88 -12.00 2.83
C ASP A 162 -9.00 -11.51 1.91
N ALA A 163 -10.25 -11.68 2.33
CA ALA A 163 -11.41 -11.19 1.56
C ALA A 163 -11.39 -9.67 1.38
N GLU A 164 -10.96 -8.92 2.41
CA GLU A 164 -10.79 -7.48 2.33
C GLU A 164 -9.66 -7.12 1.37
N GLN A 165 -8.50 -7.78 1.51
CA GLN A 165 -7.36 -7.57 0.63
C GLN A 165 -7.70 -7.86 -0.85
N LEU A 166 -8.38 -8.97 -1.12
CA LEU A 166 -8.80 -9.31 -2.49
C LEU A 166 -9.84 -8.35 -3.04
N SER A 167 -10.65 -7.73 -2.19
CA SER A 167 -11.69 -6.80 -2.61
C SER A 167 -11.17 -5.52 -3.21
N VAL A 168 -9.96 -5.06 -2.81
CA VAL A 168 -9.35 -3.81 -3.30
C VAL A 168 -8.81 -3.94 -4.72
N LEU A 169 -8.55 -5.16 -5.20
CA LEU A 169 -8.00 -5.38 -6.52
C LEU A 169 -9.00 -4.97 -7.61
N PRO A 170 -8.58 -4.33 -8.71
CA PRO A 170 -9.44 -4.00 -9.86
C PRO A 170 -9.74 -5.23 -10.74
N PHE A 171 -9.29 -6.41 -10.36
CA PHE A 171 -9.57 -7.70 -10.97
C PHE A 171 -9.92 -8.74 -9.89
N LYS A 172 -10.49 -9.86 -10.31
CA LYS A 172 -10.77 -10.99 -9.43
C LYS A 172 -9.70 -12.07 -9.60
N ILE A 173 -9.32 -12.71 -8.51
CA ILE A 173 -8.54 -13.95 -8.52
C ILE A 173 -9.48 -15.05 -8.02
N LYS A 174 -9.91 -15.94 -8.91
CA LYS A 174 -10.90 -16.99 -8.60
C LYS A 174 -10.31 -18.14 -7.79
N ASP A 175 -9.05 -18.45 -8.05
CA ASP A 175 -8.34 -19.57 -7.42
C ASP A 175 -6.91 -19.12 -7.08
N LEU A 176 -6.56 -19.19 -5.82
CA LEU A 176 -5.20 -18.93 -5.34
C LEU A 176 -4.28 -20.14 -5.51
N ALA A 177 -4.77 -21.29 -5.98
CA ALA A 177 -4.02 -22.53 -6.18
C ALA A 177 -3.16 -22.96 -4.99
N GLY A 178 -3.65 -22.69 -3.77
CA GLY A 178 -2.94 -22.95 -2.52
C GLY A 178 -1.86 -21.92 -2.15
N PHE A 179 -1.68 -20.86 -2.95
CA PHE A 179 -0.85 -19.74 -2.53
C PHE A 179 -1.57 -18.89 -1.48
N ARG A 180 -0.80 -18.34 -0.57
CA ARG A 180 -1.26 -17.39 0.44
C ARG A 180 -1.09 -15.96 -0.09
N LEU A 181 -2.10 -15.14 0.10
CA LEU A 181 -1.99 -13.71 -0.17
C LEU A 181 -1.12 -13.05 0.90
N VAL A 182 -0.10 -12.33 0.47
CA VAL A 182 0.77 -11.52 1.34
C VAL A 182 0.27 -10.09 1.41
N ARG A 183 -0.04 -9.52 0.25
CA ARG A 183 -0.51 -8.15 0.12
C ARG A 183 -1.29 -7.95 -1.18
N ALA A 184 -2.30 -7.10 -1.12
CA ALA A 184 -2.98 -6.55 -2.30
C ALA A 184 -3.13 -5.03 -2.16
N SER A 185 -3.17 -4.32 -3.30
CA SER A 185 -3.28 -2.86 -3.35
C SER A 185 -4.34 -2.43 -4.37
N PRO A 186 -5.07 -1.34 -4.12
CA PRO A 186 -6.01 -0.75 -5.09
C PRO A 186 -5.37 -0.41 -6.43
N SER A 187 -4.06 -0.17 -6.48
CA SER A 187 -3.30 0.05 -7.74
C SER A 187 -3.20 -1.19 -8.62
N GLY A 188 -3.77 -2.32 -8.21
CA GLY A 188 -3.77 -3.56 -8.97
C GLY A 188 -2.51 -4.41 -8.80
N VAL A 189 -1.84 -4.30 -7.65
CA VAL A 189 -0.72 -5.17 -7.28
C VAL A 189 -1.20 -6.21 -6.28
N ALA A 190 -0.89 -7.49 -6.53
CA ALA A 190 -1.08 -8.58 -5.57
C ALA A 190 0.20 -9.42 -5.48
N LEU A 191 0.63 -9.68 -4.25
CA LEU A 191 1.77 -10.53 -3.93
C LEU A 191 1.28 -11.79 -3.23
N LEU A 192 1.60 -12.95 -3.80
CA LEU A 192 1.26 -14.25 -3.24
C LEU A 192 2.53 -15.09 -3.06
N THR A 193 2.49 -16.01 -2.09
CA THR A 193 3.60 -16.92 -1.81
C THR A 193 3.09 -18.29 -1.34
N ASP A 194 3.95 -19.30 -1.46
CA ASP A 194 3.75 -20.62 -0.83
C ASP A 194 4.80 -20.81 0.27
N GLY A 195 4.59 -20.15 1.39
CA GLY A 195 5.49 -20.21 2.54
C GLY A 195 5.09 -19.25 3.65
N PRO A 196 5.71 -19.35 4.83
CA PRO A 196 5.32 -18.56 6.00
C PRO A 196 5.84 -17.11 5.97
N LYS A 197 6.86 -16.82 5.17
CA LYS A 197 7.50 -15.50 5.15
C LYS A 197 6.73 -14.52 4.28
N ASN A 198 6.67 -13.26 4.70
CA ASN A 198 6.09 -12.15 3.92
C ASN A 198 7.14 -11.38 3.11
N GLY A 199 8.43 -11.69 3.30
CA GLY A 199 9.53 -11.08 2.57
C GLY A 199 9.67 -11.62 1.15
N ILE A 200 10.21 -10.79 0.25
CA ILE A 200 10.59 -11.19 -1.12
C ILE A 200 12.01 -11.77 -1.06
N GLU A 201 12.14 -12.97 -0.53
CA GLU A 201 13.38 -13.73 -0.56
C GLU A 201 13.22 -14.83 -1.61
N LEU A 202 13.75 -14.57 -2.81
CA LEU A 202 13.47 -15.33 -4.04
C LEU A 202 13.87 -16.81 -3.98
N ASN A 203 14.83 -17.13 -3.15
CA ASN A 203 15.42 -18.48 -3.03
C ASN A 203 14.80 -19.33 -1.90
N GLU A 204 13.90 -18.77 -1.08
CA GLU A 204 13.39 -19.48 0.09
C GLU A 204 12.00 -20.06 -0.13
N GLN A 205 11.17 -19.38 -0.89
CA GLN A 205 9.78 -19.78 -1.14
C GLN A 205 9.28 -19.29 -2.49
N PRO A 206 8.34 -20.02 -3.13
CA PRO A 206 7.73 -19.56 -4.37
C PRO A 206 7.03 -18.22 -4.22
N LEU A 207 7.17 -17.38 -5.23
CA LEU A 207 6.61 -16.03 -5.28
C LEU A 207 5.78 -15.85 -6.54
N LEU A 208 4.64 -15.19 -6.43
CA LEU A 208 3.80 -14.79 -7.54
C LEU A 208 3.39 -13.32 -7.34
N LEU A 209 3.80 -12.48 -8.28
CA LEU A 209 3.48 -11.06 -8.33
C LEU A 209 2.53 -10.79 -9.50
N ILE A 210 1.36 -10.26 -9.21
CA ILE A 210 0.42 -9.76 -10.21
C ILE A 210 0.50 -8.24 -10.19
N SER A 211 0.52 -7.60 -11.35
CA SER A 211 0.50 -6.15 -11.46
C SER A 211 -0.22 -5.69 -12.71
N LEU A 212 -0.87 -4.53 -12.63
CA LEU A 212 -1.42 -3.82 -13.77
C LEU A 212 -0.41 -2.77 -14.25
N GLY A 213 -0.33 -2.59 -15.56
CA GLY A 213 0.46 -1.53 -16.15
C GLY A 213 -0.29 -0.85 -17.30
N PRO A 214 -0.12 0.47 -17.48
CA PRO A 214 -0.63 1.19 -18.64
C PRO A 214 0.29 0.98 -19.86
N GLY A 215 -0.18 1.37 -21.05
CA GLY A 215 0.66 1.45 -22.23
C GLY A 215 1.00 0.09 -22.85
N ALA A 216 0.02 -0.80 -23.00
CA ALA A 216 0.18 -2.02 -23.77
C ALA A 216 0.54 -1.69 -25.24
N PRO A 217 1.43 -2.47 -25.89
CA PRO A 217 1.72 -2.29 -27.30
C PRO A 217 0.46 -2.52 -28.15
N ASP A 218 0.15 -1.56 -29.01
CA ASP A 218 -0.99 -1.65 -29.92
C ASP A 218 -0.71 -2.71 -31.03
N GLN A 219 0.53 -2.78 -31.49
CA GLN A 219 0.93 -3.68 -32.55
C GLN A 219 1.32 -5.05 -32.01
N PRO A 220 0.78 -6.15 -32.56
CA PRO A 220 1.12 -7.50 -32.12
C PRO A 220 2.61 -7.81 -32.16
N GLU A 221 3.33 -7.28 -33.15
CA GLU A 221 4.76 -7.50 -33.40
C GLU A 221 5.64 -6.91 -32.28
N GLU A 222 5.15 -5.89 -31.58
CA GLU A 222 5.87 -5.24 -30.49
C GLU A 222 5.73 -5.98 -29.16
N ARG A 223 4.71 -6.84 -29.01
CA ARG A 223 4.38 -7.51 -27.74
C ARG A 223 5.50 -8.41 -27.25
N HIS A 224 6.14 -9.14 -28.16
CA HIS A 224 7.28 -9.99 -27.84
C HIS A 224 8.46 -9.15 -27.29
N SER A 225 8.83 -8.08 -27.98
CA SER A 225 9.91 -7.18 -27.54
C SER A 225 9.57 -6.48 -26.22
N PHE A 226 8.31 -6.10 -26.02
CA PHE A 226 7.83 -5.55 -24.77
C PHE A 226 7.97 -6.55 -23.62
N ALA A 227 7.53 -7.80 -23.82
CA ALA A 227 7.63 -8.85 -22.82
C ALA A 227 9.09 -9.15 -22.44
N ARG A 228 10.01 -9.18 -23.43
CA ARG A 228 11.46 -9.34 -23.17
C ARG A 228 12.03 -8.20 -22.33
N ARG A 229 11.69 -6.94 -22.63
CA ARG A 229 12.12 -5.80 -21.81
C ARG A 229 11.56 -5.88 -20.40
N ALA A 230 10.29 -6.26 -20.25
CA ALA A 230 9.65 -6.36 -18.94
C ALA A 230 10.31 -7.42 -18.05
N ILE A 231 10.65 -8.61 -18.59
CA ILE A 231 11.30 -9.66 -17.80
C ILE A 231 12.76 -9.31 -17.46
N SER A 232 13.49 -8.67 -18.38
CA SER A 232 14.90 -8.33 -18.19
C SER A 232 15.16 -7.32 -17.05
N THR A 233 14.14 -6.59 -16.65
CA THR A 233 14.22 -5.62 -15.54
C THR A 233 13.82 -6.20 -14.18
N THR A 234 13.64 -7.53 -14.09
CA THR A 234 13.25 -8.19 -12.83
C THR A 234 14.38 -8.05 -11.80
N PRO A 235 14.10 -7.40 -10.65
CA PRO A 235 15.12 -7.21 -9.63
C PRO A 235 15.43 -8.51 -8.88
N GLY A 236 16.62 -8.60 -8.31
CA GLY A 236 17.04 -9.72 -7.46
C GLY A 236 17.50 -10.96 -8.23
N VAL A 237 17.50 -10.93 -9.57
CA VAL A 237 17.97 -12.04 -10.42
C VAL A 237 19.11 -11.61 -11.33
N LYS A 238 19.99 -12.54 -11.66
CA LYS A 238 21.11 -12.39 -12.59
C LYS A 238 21.24 -13.62 -13.49
N ASP A 239 22.12 -13.56 -14.48
CA ASP A 239 22.42 -14.66 -15.42
C ASP A 239 21.15 -15.19 -16.10
N MET A 240 20.26 -14.28 -16.53
CA MET A 240 18.96 -14.61 -17.11
C MET A 240 19.11 -15.22 -18.51
N GLN A 241 18.54 -16.41 -18.70
CA GLN A 241 18.45 -17.09 -19.99
C GLN A 241 16.99 -17.40 -20.30
N ILE A 242 16.43 -16.81 -21.36
CA ILE A 242 15.09 -17.13 -21.82
C ILE A 242 15.15 -18.50 -22.52
N THR A 243 14.47 -19.48 -21.92
CA THR A 243 14.40 -20.85 -22.44
C THR A 243 13.16 -21.07 -23.29
N ARG A 244 12.10 -20.28 -23.08
CA ARG A 244 10.86 -20.32 -23.86
C ARG A 244 10.26 -18.92 -23.95
N ALA A 245 9.74 -18.59 -25.13
CA ALA A 245 9.04 -17.33 -25.36
C ALA A 245 8.00 -17.56 -26.46
N GLU A 246 6.71 -17.50 -26.08
CA GLU A 246 5.60 -17.88 -26.98
C GLU A 246 4.40 -16.95 -26.80
N PRO A 247 3.75 -16.56 -27.92
CA PRO A 247 2.45 -15.91 -27.83
C PRO A 247 1.39 -16.92 -27.40
N LEU A 248 0.41 -16.45 -26.60
CA LEU A 248 -0.72 -17.26 -26.16
C LEU A 248 -1.98 -16.40 -25.99
N ARG A 249 -3.11 -17.04 -25.65
CA ARG A 249 -4.30 -16.34 -25.19
C ARG A 249 -4.56 -16.63 -23.71
N ILE A 250 -4.84 -15.58 -22.95
CA ILE A 250 -5.19 -15.65 -21.52
C ILE A 250 -6.60 -15.05 -21.36
N GLY A 251 -7.58 -15.88 -21.00
CA GLY A 251 -8.97 -15.44 -20.93
C GLY A 251 -9.50 -14.82 -22.24
N GLY A 252 -9.08 -15.40 -23.39
CA GLY A 252 -9.45 -14.91 -24.72
C GLY A 252 -8.67 -13.69 -25.22
N GLN A 253 -7.92 -13.00 -24.37
CA GLN A 253 -7.08 -11.85 -24.75
C GLN A 253 -5.70 -12.27 -25.22
N PRO A 254 -5.06 -11.50 -26.12
CA PRO A 254 -3.69 -11.75 -26.52
C PRO A 254 -2.73 -11.70 -25.31
N GLY A 255 -1.72 -12.54 -25.33
CA GLY A 255 -0.70 -12.58 -24.27
C GLY A 255 0.64 -13.09 -24.76
N GLU A 256 1.63 -13.00 -23.88
CA GLU A 256 2.98 -13.55 -24.07
C GLU A 256 3.39 -14.35 -22.85
N GLU A 257 3.97 -15.53 -23.06
CA GLU A 257 4.61 -16.33 -22.02
C GLU A 257 6.13 -16.29 -22.22
N MET A 258 6.86 -16.06 -21.14
CA MET A 258 8.32 -16.21 -21.13
C MET A 258 8.73 -17.03 -19.93
N ILE A 259 9.49 -18.12 -20.18
CA ILE A 259 10.15 -18.92 -19.15
C ILE A 259 11.63 -18.59 -19.17
N VAL A 260 12.19 -18.35 -18.00
CA VAL A 260 13.56 -17.87 -17.83
C VAL A 260 14.25 -18.67 -16.73
N GLU A 261 15.42 -19.19 -17.04
CA GLU A 261 16.36 -19.66 -16.03
C GLU A 261 17.25 -18.51 -15.57
N ALA A 262 17.51 -18.41 -14.27
CA ALA A 262 18.28 -17.34 -13.68
C ALA A 262 18.94 -17.79 -12.38
N LYS A 263 19.67 -16.87 -11.73
CA LYS A 263 20.21 -17.07 -10.38
C LYS A 263 19.78 -15.93 -9.48
N ASP A 264 19.54 -16.24 -8.23
CA ASP A 264 19.38 -15.24 -7.18
C ASP A 264 20.66 -14.42 -7.02
N THR A 265 20.56 -13.10 -6.98
CA THR A 265 21.74 -12.20 -6.89
C THR A 265 22.49 -12.34 -5.59
N LYS A 266 21.81 -12.68 -4.49
CA LYS A 266 22.40 -12.77 -3.14
C LYS A 266 23.00 -14.14 -2.88
N SER A 267 22.19 -15.19 -3.06
CA SER A 267 22.60 -16.57 -2.72
C SER A 267 23.26 -17.33 -3.86
N GLY A 268 23.07 -16.89 -5.13
CA GLY A 268 23.48 -17.64 -6.31
C GLY A 268 22.62 -18.87 -6.59
N ALA A 269 21.55 -19.11 -5.85
CA ALA A 269 20.65 -20.24 -6.05
C ALA A 269 20.01 -20.22 -7.45
N ALA A 270 19.87 -21.38 -8.07
CA ALA A 270 19.19 -21.53 -9.36
C ALA A 270 17.68 -21.27 -9.21
N LEU A 271 17.15 -20.39 -10.05
CA LEU A 271 15.76 -19.98 -10.08
C LEU A 271 15.18 -20.22 -11.48
N THR A 272 13.92 -20.59 -11.52
CA THR A 272 13.12 -20.57 -12.75
C THR A 272 11.96 -19.59 -12.57
N LEU A 273 11.80 -18.71 -13.56
CA LEU A 273 10.76 -17.69 -13.60
C LEU A 273 9.83 -17.98 -14.77
N VAL A 274 8.57 -17.62 -14.60
CA VAL A 274 7.66 -17.43 -15.73
C VAL A 274 7.02 -16.07 -15.64
N GLN A 275 6.97 -15.38 -16.77
CA GLN A 275 6.21 -14.17 -16.94
C GLN A 275 5.07 -14.41 -17.92
N TRP A 276 3.87 -14.04 -17.53
CA TRP A 276 2.75 -13.89 -18.44
C TRP A 276 2.34 -12.42 -18.52
N LEU A 277 2.15 -11.97 -19.74
CA LEU A 277 1.52 -10.69 -20.03
C LEU A 277 0.19 -10.95 -20.73
N ARG A 278 -0.89 -10.37 -20.23
CA ARG A 278 -2.20 -10.34 -20.88
C ARG A 278 -2.48 -8.91 -21.31
N PHE A 279 -2.57 -8.70 -22.62
CA PHE A 279 -2.81 -7.37 -23.18
C PHE A 279 -4.30 -7.08 -23.28
N GLY A 280 -4.70 -5.88 -22.86
CA GLY A 280 -6.06 -5.36 -22.94
C GLY A 280 -6.10 -3.99 -23.61
N SER A 281 -7.29 -3.39 -23.71
CA SER A 281 -7.44 -2.03 -24.25
C SER A 281 -6.83 -1.00 -23.30
N GLY A 282 -5.65 -0.45 -23.68
CA GLY A 282 -4.98 0.61 -22.93
C GLY A 282 -4.07 0.17 -21.79
N GLY A 283 -3.89 -1.15 -21.57
CA GLY A 283 -3.01 -1.64 -20.51
C GLY A 283 -2.76 -3.15 -20.58
N PHE A 284 -2.06 -3.66 -19.59
CA PHE A 284 -1.74 -5.08 -19.47
C PHE A 284 -1.81 -5.56 -18.02
N VAL A 285 -2.06 -6.85 -17.85
CA VAL A 285 -1.85 -7.57 -16.60
C VAL A 285 -0.55 -8.34 -16.73
N ARG A 286 0.37 -8.16 -15.79
CA ARG A 286 1.61 -8.93 -15.69
C ARG A 286 1.53 -9.88 -14.51
N LEU A 287 1.78 -11.16 -14.76
CA LEU A 287 2.07 -12.14 -13.72
C LEU A 287 3.55 -12.50 -13.84
N LEU A 288 4.27 -12.32 -12.75
CA LEU A 288 5.66 -12.74 -12.62
C LEU A 288 5.74 -13.76 -11.49
N CYS A 289 6.07 -14.99 -11.83
CA CYS A 289 6.18 -16.09 -10.89
C CYS A 289 7.62 -16.56 -10.82
N MET A 290 8.09 -16.90 -9.64
CA MET A 290 9.47 -17.35 -9.40
C MET A 290 9.48 -18.47 -8.38
N THR A 291 10.34 -19.45 -8.61
CA THR A 291 10.61 -20.52 -7.66
C THR A 291 12.04 -21.05 -7.87
N ARG A 292 12.54 -21.82 -6.91
CA ARG A 292 13.76 -22.61 -7.11
C ARG A 292 13.58 -23.55 -8.29
N SER A 293 14.64 -23.76 -9.08
CA SER A 293 14.55 -24.61 -10.27
C SER A 293 14.21 -26.08 -9.93
N ASP A 294 14.60 -26.55 -8.75
CA ASP A 294 14.30 -27.92 -8.28
C ASP A 294 12.82 -28.15 -7.90
N THR A 295 12.05 -27.08 -7.71
CA THR A 295 10.60 -27.14 -7.41
C THR A 295 9.72 -26.73 -8.59
N TRP A 296 10.31 -26.42 -9.74
CA TRP A 296 9.61 -25.90 -10.90
C TRP A 296 8.43 -26.75 -11.36
N ASP A 297 8.64 -28.05 -11.53
CA ASP A 297 7.60 -28.94 -12.05
C ASP A 297 6.36 -29.02 -11.15
N GLN A 298 6.55 -28.85 -9.84
CA GLN A 298 5.47 -28.80 -8.87
C GLN A 298 4.76 -27.44 -8.88
N MET A 299 5.49 -26.34 -9.05
CA MET A 299 4.96 -24.99 -8.93
C MET A 299 4.31 -24.48 -10.22
N PHE A 300 4.83 -24.85 -11.39
CA PHE A 300 4.35 -24.34 -12.66
C PHE A 300 2.85 -24.58 -12.92
N PRO A 301 2.27 -25.77 -12.67
CA PRO A 301 0.83 -25.98 -12.79
C PRO A 301 0.01 -25.06 -11.86
N ARG A 302 0.50 -24.80 -10.65
CA ARG A 302 -0.16 -23.93 -9.68
C ARG A 302 -0.11 -22.46 -10.13
N PHE A 303 1.02 -21.98 -10.63
CA PHE A 303 1.13 -20.66 -11.23
C PHE A 303 0.16 -20.47 -12.41
N ARG A 304 0.01 -21.49 -13.24
CA ARG A 304 -0.96 -21.49 -14.35
C ARG A 304 -2.40 -21.41 -13.86
N ALA A 305 -2.76 -22.14 -12.81
CA ALA A 305 -4.10 -22.11 -12.22
C ALA A 305 -4.47 -20.69 -11.74
N VAL A 306 -3.53 -20.00 -11.07
CA VAL A 306 -3.75 -18.59 -10.68
C VAL A 306 -3.92 -17.71 -11.92
N ARG A 307 -3.03 -17.85 -12.95
CA ARG A 307 -3.13 -17.07 -14.20
C ARG A 307 -4.50 -17.22 -14.85
N ASP A 308 -4.98 -18.45 -14.95
CA ASP A 308 -6.24 -18.77 -15.63
C ASP A 308 -7.48 -18.34 -14.81
N GLY A 309 -7.29 -18.11 -13.50
CA GLY A 309 -8.31 -17.62 -12.58
C GLY A 309 -8.44 -16.09 -12.52
N ILE A 310 -7.64 -15.32 -13.27
CA ILE A 310 -7.71 -13.85 -13.24
C ILE A 310 -8.76 -13.34 -14.22
N ASP A 311 -9.78 -12.66 -13.67
CA ASP A 311 -10.81 -11.98 -14.44
C ASP A 311 -10.82 -10.47 -14.17
N PRO A 312 -11.00 -9.61 -15.19
CA PRO A 312 -11.31 -8.20 -14.98
C PRO A 312 -12.60 -8.04 -14.16
N LYS A 313 -12.65 -6.96 -13.36
CA LYS A 313 -13.92 -6.53 -12.72
C LYS A 313 -14.72 -5.69 -13.67
#